data_8437cb43da7119a6ce1af122f9332056
#
_entry.id   8437cb43da7119a6ce1af122f9332056
#
_cell.length_a   1.000
_cell.length_b   1.000
_cell.length_c   1.000
_cell.angle_alpha   90.00
_cell.angle_beta   90.00
_cell.angle_gamma   90.00
#
_symmetry.space_group_name_H-M   'P 1'
#
loop_
_entity.id
_entity.type
_entity.pdbx_description
1 polymer ?
#
loop_
_entity_poly.entity_id
_entity_poly.type
_entity_poly.pdbx_seq_one_letter_code
_entity_poly.pdbx_strand_id
1 'polypeptide(L)'
;MSENITSKLKIVTVVGTRPEIIRLACVIKKLDEHCDHILIHTGQNYDYELNEIFFDDLDIRKPDYFLDAAGTSSAETIGNVIIKVDRVLAEVEPEAMLVLGDTNSCMAVLPAKRRKIPTFHMEAGN
;
A
#
# COMPACT_ATOMS: atom_id res chain seq x y z
N MET A 1 -5.59 24.29 -20.88
CA MET A 1 -5.18 23.92 -20.46
C MET A 1 -4.77 23.17 -19.89
N SER A 2 -4.46 23.16 -20.01
CA SER A 2 -3.84 22.49 -19.69
C SER A 2 -3.77 21.91 -18.69
N GLU A 3 -4.19 21.97 -18.21
CA GLU A 3 -4.21 21.43 -17.15
C GLU A 3 -4.19 20.07 -17.07
N ASN A 4 -4.70 19.57 -17.83
CA ASN A 4 -4.66 18.18 -17.94
C ASN A 4 -3.33 17.70 -18.18
N ILE A 5 -2.55 18.49 -18.73
CA ILE A 5 -1.20 18.11 -18.92
C ILE A 5 -0.54 17.85 -17.65
N THR A 6 -1.09 18.35 -16.56
CA THR A 6 -0.46 18.13 -15.26
C THR A 6 -1.06 16.97 -14.53
N SER A 7 -1.88 16.19 -15.22
CA SER A 7 -2.47 15.02 -14.64
C SER A 7 -1.38 14.01 -14.29
N LYS A 8 -1.29 13.66 -13.03
CA LYS A 8 -0.30 12.71 -12.56
C LYS A 8 -0.87 11.31 -12.54
N LEU A 9 -0.01 10.32 -12.71
CA LEU A 9 -0.41 8.93 -12.57
C LEU A 9 -0.89 8.67 -11.15
N LYS A 10 -1.98 7.96 -11.02
CA LYS A 10 -2.50 7.58 -9.72
C LYS A 10 -1.93 6.22 -9.34
N ILE A 11 -1.08 6.21 -8.32
CA ILE A 11 -0.36 5.01 -7.90
C ILE A 11 -0.73 4.69 -6.46
N VAL A 12 -1.02 3.42 -6.20
CA VAL A 12 -1.29 2.93 -4.85
C VAL A 12 -0.08 2.12 -4.39
N THR A 13 0.41 2.40 -3.18
CA THR A 13 1.43 1.58 -2.54
C THR A 13 0.82 0.92 -1.33
N VAL A 14 1.05 -0.39 -1.17
CA VAL A 14 0.50 -1.15 -0.05
C VAL A 14 1.65 -1.63 0.82
N VAL A 15 1.60 -1.27 2.10
CA VAL A 15 2.60 -1.68 3.09
C VAL A 15 1.88 -2.26 4.30
N GLY A 16 2.60 -3.05 5.09
CA GLY A 16 1.99 -3.65 6.27
C GLY A 16 2.95 -3.97 7.39
N THR A 17 4.26 -3.87 7.15
CA THR A 17 5.27 -4.19 8.16
C THR A 17 6.35 -3.12 8.15
N ARG A 18 7.12 -3.06 9.23
CA ARG A 18 8.23 -2.11 9.34
C ARG A 18 9.28 -2.28 8.26
N PRO A 19 9.73 -3.51 7.97
CA PRO A 19 10.73 -3.66 6.91
C PRO A 19 10.27 -3.12 5.57
N GLU A 20 8.99 -3.30 5.24
CA GLU A 20 8.45 -2.76 3.99
C GLU A 20 8.53 -1.24 3.99
N ILE A 21 8.14 -0.62 5.10
CA ILE A 21 8.13 0.83 5.20
C ILE A 21 9.54 1.38 5.12
N ILE A 22 10.49 0.75 5.82
CA ILE A 22 11.88 1.18 5.79
C ILE A 22 12.42 1.13 4.37
N ARG A 23 12.21 0.02 3.70
CA ARG A 23 12.75 -0.17 2.35
C ARG A 23 12.11 0.75 1.33
N LEU A 24 10.83 1.06 1.52
CA LEU A 24 10.11 1.90 0.57
C LEU A 24 10.11 3.38 0.93
N ALA A 25 10.77 3.78 2.03
CA ALA A 25 10.70 5.16 2.51
C ALA A 25 11.05 6.17 1.41
N CYS A 26 12.16 5.95 0.71
CA CYS A 26 12.58 6.87 -0.34
C CYS A 26 11.64 6.80 -1.55
N VAL A 27 11.16 5.61 -1.87
CA VAL A 27 10.24 5.43 -2.99
C VAL A 27 8.92 6.14 -2.70
N ILE A 28 8.41 6.02 -1.48
CA ILE A 28 7.18 6.69 -1.07
C ILE A 28 7.31 8.19 -1.24
N LYS A 29 8.43 8.76 -0.80
CA LYS A 29 8.65 10.19 -0.93
C LYS A 29 8.70 10.62 -2.39
N LYS A 30 9.36 9.84 -3.24
CA LYS A 30 9.43 10.15 -4.66
C LYS A 30 8.07 10.05 -5.32
N LEU A 31 7.28 9.05 -4.96
CA LEU A 31 5.93 8.92 -5.51
C LEU A 31 5.06 10.08 -5.07
N ASP A 32 5.21 10.53 -3.81
CA ASP A 32 4.45 11.68 -3.33
C ASP A 32 4.78 12.93 -4.12
N GLU A 33 6.04 13.08 -4.58
CA GLU A 33 6.46 14.24 -5.33
C GLU A 33 5.98 14.23 -6.78
N HIS A 34 5.93 13.05 -7.38
CA HIS A 34 5.75 12.94 -8.83
C HIS A 34 4.43 12.32 -9.28
N CYS A 35 3.69 11.70 -8.36
CA CYS A 35 2.47 10.99 -8.70
C CYS A 35 1.33 11.42 -7.79
N ASP A 36 0.11 11.10 -8.20
CA ASP A 36 -1.03 11.16 -7.30
C ASP A 36 -0.97 9.88 -6.49
N HIS A 37 -0.30 9.94 -5.34
CA HIS A 37 0.10 8.75 -4.60
C HIS A 37 -0.83 8.47 -3.43
N ILE A 38 -1.35 7.26 -3.38
CA ILE A 38 -2.20 6.79 -2.29
C ILE A 38 -1.42 5.71 -1.54
N LEU A 39 -1.28 5.88 -0.23
CA LEU A 39 -0.55 4.96 0.61
C LEU A 39 -1.53 4.19 1.48
N ILE A 40 -1.52 2.87 1.36
CA ILE A 40 -2.38 1.97 2.13
C ILE A 40 -1.52 1.21 3.12
N HIS A 41 -1.91 1.26 4.40
CA HIS A 41 -1.30 0.41 5.43
C HIS A 41 -2.31 -0.67 5.76
N THR A 42 -1.92 -1.93 5.63
CA THR A 42 -2.87 -3.03 5.85
C THR A 42 -3.27 -3.18 7.30
N GLY A 43 -2.42 -2.77 8.25
CA GLY A 43 -2.71 -2.98 9.65
C GLY A 43 -2.75 -4.46 10.00
N GLN A 44 -1.87 -5.25 9.40
CA GLN A 44 -1.88 -6.70 9.58
C GLN A 44 -1.21 -7.14 10.88
N ASN A 45 -0.61 -6.22 11.61
CA ASN A 45 -0.04 -6.47 12.92
C ASN A 45 -0.75 -5.61 13.95
N TYR A 46 -0.62 -5.95 15.23
CA TYR A 46 -1.34 -5.27 16.29
C TYR A 46 -0.61 -4.06 16.87
N ASP A 47 0.54 -3.68 16.32
CA ASP A 47 1.36 -2.60 16.88
C ASP A 47 1.22 -1.30 16.10
N TYR A 48 -0.02 -0.91 15.81
CA TYR A 48 -0.29 0.28 15.01
C TYR A 48 0.34 1.55 15.60
N GLU A 49 0.27 1.70 16.90
CA GLU A 49 0.83 2.90 17.54
C GLU A 49 2.32 3.02 17.31
N LEU A 50 3.03 1.90 17.36
CA LEU A 50 4.44 1.90 17.06
C LEU A 50 4.70 2.22 15.60
N ASN A 51 3.83 1.75 14.72
CA ASN A 51 3.95 2.05 13.29
C ASN A 51 3.77 3.55 13.03
N GLU A 52 2.86 4.20 13.73
CA GLU A 52 2.62 5.61 13.57
C GLU A 52 3.86 6.43 13.98
N ILE A 53 4.43 6.10 15.13
CA ILE A 53 5.67 6.75 15.59
C ILE A 53 6.77 6.52 14.56
N PHE A 54 6.83 5.32 14.01
CA PHE A 54 7.82 4.94 13.04
C PHE A 54 7.74 5.76 11.76
N PHE A 55 6.53 6.05 11.31
CA PHE A 55 6.33 6.92 10.15
C PHE A 55 6.88 8.32 10.43
N ASP A 56 6.62 8.83 11.63
CA ASP A 56 7.15 10.15 12.03
C ASP A 56 8.67 10.16 12.01
N ASP A 57 9.30 9.11 12.53
CA ASP A 57 10.75 9.02 12.59
C ASP A 57 11.38 8.97 11.20
N LEU A 58 10.70 8.35 10.26
CA LEU A 58 11.19 8.26 8.88
C LEU A 58 10.79 9.46 8.03
N ASP A 59 10.09 10.42 8.63
CA ASP A 59 9.61 11.60 7.91
C ASP A 59 8.73 11.19 6.73
N ILE A 60 7.88 10.20 6.94
CA ILE A 60 6.91 9.76 5.95
C ILE A 60 5.53 10.17 6.45
N ARG A 61 4.71 10.67 5.54
CA ARG A 61 3.36 11.08 5.90
C ARG A 61 2.52 9.86 6.31
N LYS A 62 1.46 10.11 7.04
CA LYS A 62 0.58 9.03 7.45
C LYS A 62 -0.13 8.42 6.24
N PRO A 63 -0.46 7.13 6.33
CA PRO A 63 -1.17 6.48 5.22
C PRO A 63 -2.53 7.12 4.98
N ASP A 64 -2.97 7.08 3.74
CA ASP A 64 -4.32 7.53 3.39
C ASP A 64 -5.38 6.56 3.89
N TYR A 65 -5.04 5.29 3.96
CA TYR A 65 -5.94 4.24 4.44
C TYR A 65 -5.20 3.35 5.41
N PHE A 66 -5.80 3.13 6.58
CA PHE A 66 -5.32 2.12 7.52
C PHE A 66 -6.41 1.07 7.62
N LEU A 67 -6.14 -0.14 7.14
CA LEU A 67 -7.19 -1.13 6.94
C LEU A 67 -7.52 -1.96 8.17
N ASP A 68 -6.62 -1.99 9.17
CA ASP A 68 -6.86 -2.76 10.38
C ASP A 68 -7.23 -4.21 10.05
N ALA A 69 -6.38 -4.85 9.26
CA ALA A 69 -6.68 -6.17 8.71
C ALA A 69 -6.30 -7.32 9.62
N ALA A 70 -5.61 -7.06 10.75
CA ALA A 70 -5.20 -8.14 11.65
C ALA A 70 -6.41 -8.93 12.12
N GLY A 71 -6.36 -10.24 11.97
CA GLY A 71 -7.43 -11.13 12.38
C GLY A 71 -6.96 -12.07 13.45
N THR A 72 -7.82 -13.04 13.81
CA THR A 72 -7.51 -13.99 14.87
C THR A 72 -6.66 -15.15 14.36
N SER A 73 -6.50 -15.25 13.05
CA SER A 73 -5.65 -16.28 12.45
C SER A 73 -4.97 -15.69 11.22
N SER A 74 -3.94 -16.39 10.75
CA SER A 74 -3.24 -15.99 9.53
C SER A 74 -4.18 -15.95 8.35
N ALA A 75 -5.03 -16.94 8.24
CA ALA A 75 -5.99 -17.01 7.14
C ALA A 75 -6.96 -15.84 7.19
N GLU A 76 -7.41 -15.49 8.38
CA GLU A 76 -8.35 -14.38 8.52
C GLU A 76 -7.67 -13.05 8.14
N THR A 77 -6.42 -12.87 8.57
CA THR A 77 -5.68 -11.66 8.21
C THR A 77 -5.52 -11.55 6.70
N ILE A 78 -5.16 -12.65 6.04
CA ILE A 78 -5.00 -12.66 4.59
C ILE A 78 -6.32 -12.31 3.92
N GLY A 79 -7.42 -12.92 4.37
CA GLY A 79 -8.74 -12.64 3.82
C GLY A 79 -9.12 -11.18 4.00
N ASN A 80 -8.83 -10.62 5.19
CA ASN A 80 -9.13 -9.23 5.46
C ASN A 80 -8.33 -8.29 4.57
N VAL A 81 -7.06 -8.60 4.32
CA VAL A 81 -6.24 -7.78 3.41
C VAL A 81 -6.88 -7.77 2.03
N ILE A 82 -7.24 -8.94 1.51
CA ILE A 82 -7.83 -9.02 0.18
C ILE A 82 -9.12 -8.22 0.09
N ILE A 83 -10.01 -8.43 1.06
CA ILE A 83 -11.32 -7.77 1.03
C ILE A 83 -11.18 -6.25 1.15
N LYS A 84 -10.37 -5.80 2.09
CA LYS A 84 -10.29 -4.37 2.38
C LYS A 84 -9.51 -3.62 1.31
N VAL A 85 -8.45 -4.23 0.77
CA VAL A 85 -7.74 -3.62 -0.35
C VAL A 85 -8.65 -3.52 -1.55
N ASP A 86 -9.44 -4.57 -1.82
CA ASP A 86 -10.35 -4.54 -2.96
C ASP A 86 -11.31 -3.36 -2.87
N ARG A 87 -11.81 -3.07 -1.69
CA ARG A 87 -12.72 -1.93 -1.50
C ARG A 87 -12.04 -0.61 -1.81
N VAL A 88 -10.79 -0.46 -1.38
CA VAL A 88 -10.04 0.76 -1.67
C VAL A 88 -9.78 0.89 -3.16
N LEU A 89 -9.40 -0.21 -3.81
CA LEU A 89 -9.13 -0.18 -5.25
C LEU A 89 -10.38 0.18 -6.04
N ALA A 90 -11.55 -0.28 -5.59
CA ALA A 90 -12.81 0.07 -6.24
C ALA A 90 -13.08 1.57 -6.12
N GLU A 91 -12.72 2.15 -4.99
CA GLU A 91 -12.97 3.57 -4.73
C GLU A 91 -11.96 4.46 -5.45
N VAL A 92 -10.69 4.08 -5.40
CA VAL A 92 -9.59 4.91 -5.88
C VAL A 92 -9.36 4.75 -7.38
N GLU A 93 -9.52 3.54 -7.90
CA GLU A 93 -9.28 3.21 -9.30
C GLU A 93 -7.88 3.65 -9.74
N PRO A 94 -6.83 3.11 -9.13
CA PRO A 94 -5.48 3.53 -9.46
C PRO A 94 -5.04 2.97 -10.81
N GLU A 95 -4.01 3.59 -11.37
CA GLU A 95 -3.44 3.14 -12.65
C GLU A 95 -2.37 2.09 -12.44
N ALA A 96 -1.81 1.99 -11.24
CA ALA A 96 -0.82 0.97 -10.91
C ALA A 96 -0.73 0.79 -9.41
N MET A 97 -0.20 -0.35 -8.99
CA MET A 97 -0.02 -0.66 -7.58
C MET A 97 1.39 -1.15 -7.33
N LEU A 98 1.96 -0.76 -6.20
CA LEU A 98 3.30 -1.17 -5.79
C LEU A 98 3.22 -1.95 -4.49
N VAL A 99 3.88 -3.11 -4.44
CA VAL A 99 4.04 -3.89 -3.21
C VAL A 99 5.50 -4.35 -3.12
N LEU A 100 5.90 -4.78 -1.93
CA LEU A 100 7.27 -5.21 -1.69
C LEU A 100 7.31 -6.50 -0.90
N GLY A 101 8.16 -7.43 -1.30
CA GLY A 101 8.46 -8.62 -0.53
C GLY A 101 7.40 -9.70 -0.61
N ASP A 102 7.25 -10.42 0.50
CA ASP A 102 6.37 -11.59 0.52
C ASP A 102 5.52 -11.68 1.78
N THR A 103 5.23 -10.55 2.41
CA THR A 103 4.36 -10.56 3.58
C THR A 103 2.89 -10.59 3.16
N ASN A 104 2.00 -10.63 4.16
CA ASN A 104 0.56 -10.69 3.87
C ASN A 104 0.06 -9.49 3.08
N SER A 105 0.74 -8.34 3.17
CA SER A 105 0.33 -7.17 2.39
C SER A 105 0.40 -7.45 0.89
N CYS A 106 1.24 -8.40 0.47
CA CYS A 106 1.36 -8.75 -0.95
C CYS A 106 0.14 -9.48 -1.48
N MET A 107 -0.74 -9.93 -0.61
CA MET A 107 -2.01 -10.52 -1.05
C MET A 107 -2.88 -9.47 -1.76
N ALA A 108 -2.55 -8.19 -1.62
CA ALA A 108 -3.22 -7.13 -2.35
C ALA A 108 -3.09 -7.30 -3.87
N VAL A 109 -2.12 -8.08 -4.32
CA VAL A 109 -1.94 -8.38 -5.74
C VAL A 109 -3.17 -9.06 -6.33
N LEU A 110 -3.85 -9.89 -5.52
CA LEU A 110 -5.00 -10.64 -6.02
C LEU A 110 -6.14 -9.73 -6.47
N PRO A 111 -6.67 -8.84 -5.63
CA PRO A 111 -7.72 -7.95 -6.09
C PRO A 111 -7.25 -6.99 -7.18
N ALA A 112 -5.98 -6.57 -7.15
CA ALA A 112 -5.46 -5.69 -8.19
C ALA A 112 -5.46 -6.40 -9.53
N LYS A 113 -5.02 -7.66 -9.56
CA LYS A 113 -5.00 -8.44 -10.78
C LYS A 113 -6.40 -8.64 -11.34
N ARG A 114 -7.36 -8.93 -10.47
CA ARG A 114 -8.74 -9.13 -10.90
C ARG A 114 -9.33 -7.85 -11.49
N ARG A 115 -8.87 -6.70 -11.05
CA ARG A 115 -9.32 -5.41 -11.56
C ARG A 115 -8.45 -4.91 -12.71
N LYS A 116 -7.49 -5.74 -13.15
CA LYS A 116 -6.59 -5.42 -14.26
C LYS A 116 -5.75 -4.19 -13.98
N ILE A 117 -5.34 -4.03 -12.73
CA ILE A 117 -4.45 -2.96 -12.33
C ILE A 117 -3.03 -3.49 -12.40
N PRO A 118 -2.14 -2.89 -13.20
CA PRO A 118 -0.75 -3.33 -13.27
C PRO A 118 -0.11 -3.26 -11.88
N THR A 119 0.61 -4.30 -11.50
CA THR A 119 1.24 -4.40 -10.20
C THR A 119 2.74 -4.55 -10.35
N PHE A 120 3.47 -3.72 -9.59
CA PHE A 120 4.92 -3.78 -9.54
C PHE A 120 5.30 -4.37 -8.19
N HIS A 121 5.94 -5.52 -8.22
CA HIS A 121 6.24 -6.29 -7.01
C HIS A 121 7.74 -6.27 -6.78
N MET A 122 8.20 -5.38 -5.92
CA MET A 122 9.62 -5.23 -5.62
C MET A 122 10.09 -6.36 -4.72
N GLU A 123 11.30 -6.86 -4.95
CA GLU A 123 11.93 -7.92 -4.18
C GLU A 123 11.10 -9.19 -4.10
N ALA A 124 10.36 -9.49 -5.16
CA ALA A 124 9.61 -10.72 -5.23
C ALA A 124 10.55 -11.91 -5.32
N GLY A 125 10.28 -12.96 -4.55
CA GLY A 125 11.04 -14.21 -4.66
C GLY A 125 12.39 -14.20 -3.98
N ASN A 126 12.62 -13.29 -3.09
CA ASN A 126 13.88 -13.28 -2.33
C ASN A 126 13.95 -14.39 -1.32
#